data_5a7f72b35312b100c73809e53110569b
#
_entry.id   5a7f72b35312b100c73809e53110569b
#
_cell.length_a   1.000
_cell.length_b   1.000
_cell.length_c   1.000
_cell.angle_alpha   90.00
_cell.angle_beta   90.00
_cell.angle_gamma   90.00
#
_symmetry.space_group_name_H-M   'P 1'
#
loop_
_entity.id
_entity.type
_entity.pdbx_description
1 polymer ?
#
loop_
_entity_poly.entity_id
_entity_poly.type
_entity_poly.pdbx_seq_one_letter_code
_entity_poly.pdbx_strand_id
1 'polypeptide(L)'
;MAHNYERSVFYQLNLENAAGEFARYDLSLPEPLSESAPLMTRISDNMFRARVQQLKGLAYREYENEAFRLMRDGLTASALAKRQQPHLSVYSDQIVWGRSPVRIDLAGGWTDTPPYCLNEGGNVVNIAIELNGQPPLQVYVKPCREYKIILRSIDLGAMEVVTTYGEVRDFMQVGSPFSIPKAALVLAGFQPGFSTESYVSLEEQLKAFGSGMEITLLSAIPAGSGLGTSSILASTVLGAISDFCGLNWDKNEICNRTLILEQLLTTGGGWQDQYGGVLR
;
A
#
# COMPACT_ATOMS: atom_id res chain seq x y z
N MET A 1 -6.96 0.34 34.47
CA MET A 1 -6.64 0.47 33.05
C MET A 1 -7.79 -0.03 32.18
N ALA A 2 -8.18 -1.30 32.26
CA ALA A 2 -9.20 -1.87 31.39
C ALA A 2 -10.55 -1.10 31.33
N HIS A 3 -10.96 -0.45 32.39
CA HIS A 3 -12.21 0.31 32.44
C HIS A 3 -12.11 1.79 32.09
N ASN A 4 -10.89 2.31 31.89
CA ASN A 4 -10.65 3.74 31.64
C ASN A 4 -9.70 4.00 30.47
N TYR A 5 -9.53 3.02 29.58
CA TYR A 5 -8.59 3.13 28.46
C TYR A 5 -8.88 4.35 27.58
N GLU A 6 -10.16 4.68 27.34
CA GLU A 6 -10.58 5.84 26.54
C GLU A 6 -10.14 7.19 27.14
N ARG A 7 -9.92 7.22 28.44
CA ARG A 7 -9.50 8.42 29.21
C ARG A 7 -8.06 8.32 29.67
N SER A 8 -7.40 7.21 29.42
CA SER A 8 -6.05 6.95 29.88
C SER A 8 -5.04 7.71 29.03
N VAL A 9 -4.21 8.50 29.67
CA VAL A 9 -3.03 9.15 29.10
C VAL A 9 -2.06 8.14 28.47
N PHE A 10 -2.13 6.86 28.83
CA PHE A 10 -1.34 5.76 28.27
C PHE A 10 -1.51 5.57 26.78
N TYR A 11 -2.73 5.67 26.26
CA TYR A 11 -2.98 5.50 24.82
C TYR A 11 -2.62 6.74 24.00
N GLN A 12 -2.30 7.84 24.69
CA GLN A 12 -2.00 9.11 24.05
C GLN A 12 -0.52 9.50 24.15
N LEU A 13 0.24 8.99 25.10
CA LEU A 13 1.57 9.52 25.41
C LEU A 13 2.75 8.53 25.33
N ASN A 14 2.63 7.29 25.78
CA ASN A 14 3.76 6.36 25.73
C ASN A 14 3.38 4.90 26.06
N LEU A 15 3.01 4.13 25.05
CA LEU A 15 2.68 2.69 25.17
C LEU A 15 3.88 1.87 25.66
N GLU A 16 5.09 2.25 25.28
CA GLU A 16 6.32 1.55 25.65
C GLU A 16 6.57 1.57 27.16
N ASN A 17 6.46 2.74 27.79
CA ASN A 17 6.59 2.86 29.24
C ASN A 17 5.51 2.06 29.98
N ALA A 18 4.28 2.11 29.50
CA ALA A 18 3.18 1.33 30.07
C ALA A 18 3.46 -0.17 29.99
N ALA A 19 3.91 -0.66 28.82
CA ALA A 19 4.26 -2.05 28.65
C ALA A 19 5.44 -2.47 29.53
N GLY A 20 6.44 -1.60 29.68
CA GLY A 20 7.57 -1.78 30.58
C GLY A 20 7.15 -1.97 32.03
N GLU A 21 6.24 -1.12 32.56
CA GLU A 21 5.71 -1.26 33.92
C GLU A 21 4.91 -2.56 34.11
N PHE A 22 4.08 -2.95 33.10
CA PHE A 22 3.36 -4.21 33.14
C PHE A 22 4.30 -5.42 33.18
N ALA A 23 5.36 -5.38 32.42
CA ALA A 23 6.37 -6.46 32.43
C ALA A 23 7.16 -6.48 33.74
N ARG A 24 7.59 -5.31 34.23
CA ARG A 24 8.39 -5.16 35.46
C ARG A 24 7.69 -5.70 36.70
N TYR A 25 6.37 -5.43 36.80
CA TYR A 25 5.58 -5.87 37.95
C TYR A 25 4.77 -7.13 37.70
N ASP A 26 5.03 -7.81 36.62
CA ASP A 26 4.35 -9.02 36.17
C ASP A 26 2.82 -8.93 36.20
N LEU A 27 2.30 -7.76 35.79
CA LEU A 27 0.86 -7.54 35.75
C LEU A 27 0.19 -8.35 34.64
N SER A 28 -1.01 -8.86 34.91
CA SER A 28 -1.83 -9.52 33.88
C SER A 28 -2.30 -8.50 32.84
N LEU A 29 -2.46 -8.97 31.58
CA LEU A 29 -3.07 -8.14 30.55
C LEU A 29 -4.51 -7.75 30.95
N PRO A 30 -4.95 -6.52 30.61
CA PRO A 30 -6.34 -6.11 30.83
C PRO A 30 -7.29 -6.95 29.97
N GLU A 31 -8.60 -6.92 30.26
CA GLU A 31 -9.61 -7.52 29.41
C GLU A 31 -9.52 -6.96 27.98
N PRO A 32 -9.76 -7.79 26.94
CA PRO A 32 -9.78 -7.34 25.55
C PRO A 32 -10.79 -6.22 25.32
N LEU A 33 -10.46 -5.28 24.47
CA LEU A 33 -11.39 -4.23 24.07
C LEU A 33 -12.56 -4.81 23.25
N SER A 34 -13.73 -4.17 23.40
CA SER A 34 -14.89 -4.49 22.55
C SER A 34 -14.58 -4.27 21.07
N GLU A 35 -15.17 -5.08 20.20
CA GLU A 35 -15.12 -4.89 18.73
C GLU A 35 -15.71 -3.53 18.29
N SER A 36 -16.59 -2.94 19.10
CA SER A 36 -17.17 -1.62 18.88
C SER A 36 -16.25 -0.45 19.26
N ALA A 37 -15.09 -0.71 19.89
CA ALA A 37 -14.12 0.33 20.21
C ALA A 37 -13.50 0.91 18.93
N PRO A 38 -13.10 2.20 18.95
CA PRO A 38 -12.48 2.85 17.78
C PRO A 38 -11.30 2.05 17.24
N LEU A 39 -11.18 1.99 15.90
CA LEU A 39 -10.18 1.16 15.20
C LEU A 39 -8.76 1.43 15.71
N MET A 40 -8.35 2.71 15.80
CA MET A 40 -7.00 3.07 16.27
C MET A 40 -6.76 2.64 17.73
N THR A 41 -7.77 2.71 18.57
CA THR A 41 -7.67 2.24 19.96
C THR A 41 -7.46 0.73 20.04
N ARG A 42 -8.15 -0.04 19.17
CA ARG A 42 -7.97 -1.50 19.07
C ARG A 42 -6.58 -1.87 18.52
N ILE A 43 -6.08 -1.11 17.55
CA ILE A 43 -4.70 -1.30 17.01
C ILE A 43 -3.70 -1.05 18.13
N SER A 44 -3.80 0.10 18.84
CA SER A 44 -2.91 0.46 19.94
C SER A 44 -2.96 -0.55 21.10
N ASP A 45 -4.15 -1.07 21.45
CA ASP A 45 -4.31 -2.10 22.47
C ASP A 45 -3.57 -3.40 22.10
N ASN A 46 -3.71 -3.85 20.86
CA ASN A 46 -3.00 -5.05 20.39
C ASN A 46 -1.47 -4.83 20.37
N MET A 47 -0.99 -3.66 19.97
CA MET A 47 0.45 -3.33 20.03
C MET A 47 0.95 -3.30 21.48
N PHE A 48 0.19 -2.72 22.40
CA PHE A 48 0.50 -2.75 23.82
C PHE A 48 0.60 -4.17 24.37
N ARG A 49 -0.39 -5.04 24.06
CA ARG A 49 -0.39 -6.46 24.44
C ARG A 49 0.82 -7.20 23.89
N ALA A 50 1.11 -7.01 22.61
CA ALA A 50 2.28 -7.57 21.96
C ALA A 50 3.56 -7.18 22.71
N ARG A 51 3.71 -5.91 23.03
CA ARG A 51 4.90 -5.40 23.72
C ARG A 51 5.06 -5.93 25.13
N VAL A 52 3.98 -5.98 25.92
CA VAL A 52 4.00 -6.61 27.25
C VAL A 52 4.44 -8.06 27.19
N GLN A 53 3.86 -8.85 26.28
CA GLN A 53 4.19 -10.26 26.11
C GLN A 53 5.65 -10.45 25.64
N GLN A 54 6.12 -9.62 24.73
CA GLN A 54 7.50 -9.63 24.26
C GLN A 54 8.49 -9.37 25.39
N LEU A 55 8.23 -8.33 26.21
CA LEU A 55 9.08 -7.99 27.36
C LEU A 55 9.07 -9.09 28.46
N LYS A 56 8.00 -9.84 28.58
CA LYS A 56 7.89 -11.02 29.45
C LYS A 56 8.49 -12.30 28.85
N GLY A 57 8.96 -12.28 27.60
CA GLY A 57 9.47 -13.48 26.90
C GLY A 57 8.39 -14.48 26.52
N LEU A 58 7.12 -14.04 26.38
CA LEU A 58 5.97 -14.85 26.04
C LEU A 58 5.59 -14.69 24.56
N ALA A 59 4.62 -15.49 24.07
CA ALA A 59 4.13 -15.42 22.70
C ALA A 59 3.41 -14.07 22.46
N TYR A 60 3.88 -13.27 21.52
CA TYR A 60 3.39 -11.90 21.25
C TYR A 60 2.90 -11.69 19.82
N ARG A 61 3.34 -12.55 18.88
CA ARG A 61 3.09 -12.35 17.44
C ARG A 61 1.61 -12.37 17.07
N GLU A 62 0.76 -13.04 17.81
CA GLU A 62 -0.69 -13.05 17.55
C GLU A 62 -1.29 -11.64 17.69
N TYR A 63 -0.87 -10.89 18.70
CA TYR A 63 -1.30 -9.51 18.91
C TYR A 63 -0.76 -8.56 17.83
N GLU A 64 0.50 -8.70 17.44
CA GLU A 64 1.06 -7.93 16.31
C GLU A 64 0.28 -8.20 15.02
N ASN A 65 0.07 -9.47 14.68
CA ASN A 65 -0.67 -9.86 13.48
C ASN A 65 -2.11 -9.31 13.50
N GLU A 66 -2.77 -9.31 14.65
CA GLU A 66 -4.10 -8.73 14.79
C GLU A 66 -4.09 -7.21 14.61
N ALA A 67 -3.12 -6.49 15.16
CA ALA A 67 -2.96 -5.06 14.93
C ALA A 67 -2.78 -4.74 13.44
N PHE A 68 -1.90 -5.49 12.74
CA PHE A 68 -1.70 -5.33 11.31
C PHE A 68 -2.95 -5.70 10.49
N ARG A 69 -3.67 -6.75 10.89
CA ARG A 69 -4.94 -7.12 10.24
C ARG A 69 -5.96 -6.00 10.35
N LEU A 70 -6.16 -5.44 11.54
CA LEU A 70 -7.08 -4.34 11.78
C LEU A 70 -6.72 -3.10 10.97
N MET A 71 -5.43 -2.76 10.89
CA MET A 71 -4.96 -1.64 10.08
C MET A 71 -5.22 -1.86 8.58
N ARG A 72 -4.87 -3.02 8.06
CA ARG A 72 -5.13 -3.40 6.66
C ARG A 72 -6.61 -3.34 6.32
N ASP A 73 -7.46 -3.92 7.16
CA ASP A 73 -8.91 -3.96 6.94
C ASP A 73 -9.51 -2.54 6.95
N GLY A 74 -9.05 -1.67 7.85
CA GLY A 74 -9.44 -0.26 7.89
C GLY A 74 -9.02 0.54 6.67
N LEU A 75 -7.79 0.34 6.18
CA LEU A 75 -7.29 0.98 4.96
C LEU A 75 -8.04 0.49 3.73
N THR A 76 -8.30 -0.81 3.64
CA THR A 76 -9.09 -1.40 2.54
C THR A 76 -10.52 -0.85 2.55
N ALA A 77 -11.16 -0.76 3.71
CA ALA A 77 -12.50 -0.16 3.84
C ALA A 77 -12.52 1.31 3.39
N SER A 78 -11.48 2.08 3.71
CA SER A 78 -11.33 3.46 3.25
C SER A 78 -11.20 3.56 1.73
N ALA A 79 -10.45 2.64 1.10
CA ALA A 79 -10.34 2.57 -0.36
C ALA A 79 -11.68 2.23 -1.01
N LEU A 80 -12.42 1.27 -0.45
CA LEU A 80 -13.75 0.87 -0.94
C LEU A 80 -14.78 2.00 -0.80
N ALA A 81 -14.68 2.84 0.23
CA ALA A 81 -15.56 4.00 0.39
C ALA A 81 -15.36 5.06 -0.70
N LYS A 82 -14.15 5.11 -1.31
CA LYS A 82 -13.78 6.04 -2.38
C LYS A 82 -13.70 5.37 -3.77
N ARG A 83 -14.42 4.25 -3.96
CA ARG A 83 -14.45 3.56 -5.26
C ARG A 83 -14.96 4.47 -6.37
N GLN A 84 -14.37 4.33 -7.53
CA GLN A 84 -14.69 5.11 -8.73
C GLN A 84 -14.89 4.18 -9.91
N GLN A 85 -15.56 4.67 -10.95
CA GLN A 85 -15.68 3.98 -12.23
C GLN A 85 -14.52 4.42 -13.12
N PRO A 86 -13.63 3.51 -13.53
CA PRO A 86 -12.61 3.82 -14.51
C PRO A 86 -13.24 4.06 -15.89
N HIS A 87 -12.74 5.05 -16.62
CA HIS A 87 -13.12 5.36 -17.99
C HIS A 87 -11.86 5.69 -18.80
N LEU A 88 -11.83 5.31 -20.06
CA LEU A 88 -10.69 5.58 -20.93
C LEU A 88 -10.53 7.10 -21.14
N SER A 89 -9.40 7.65 -20.73
CA SER A 89 -9.13 9.10 -20.81
C SER A 89 -8.12 9.48 -21.89
N VAL A 90 -7.66 8.51 -22.69
CA VAL A 90 -6.65 8.71 -23.73
C VAL A 90 -7.16 8.25 -25.08
N TYR A 91 -6.62 8.79 -26.16
CA TYR A 91 -6.88 8.30 -27.52
C TYR A 91 -6.05 7.04 -27.83
N SER A 92 -6.45 6.31 -28.87
CA SER A 92 -5.87 5.00 -29.22
C SER A 92 -4.38 5.02 -29.60
N ASP A 93 -3.83 6.19 -29.90
CA ASP A 93 -2.42 6.43 -30.26
C ASP A 93 -1.63 7.13 -29.16
N GLN A 94 -2.25 7.39 -28.01
CA GLN A 94 -1.61 8.03 -26.88
C GLN A 94 -1.04 7.03 -25.88
N ILE A 95 0.02 7.44 -25.21
CA ILE A 95 0.68 6.69 -24.13
C ILE A 95 0.76 7.59 -22.91
N VAL A 96 0.31 7.09 -21.77
CA VAL A 96 0.60 7.71 -20.47
C VAL A 96 1.99 7.27 -20.03
N TRP A 97 2.83 8.22 -19.66
CA TRP A 97 4.18 7.97 -19.20
C TRP A 97 4.39 8.50 -17.78
N GLY A 98 4.30 7.61 -16.80
CA GLY A 98 4.63 7.88 -15.41
C GLY A 98 6.14 7.76 -15.19
N ARG A 99 6.73 8.70 -14.43
CA ARG A 99 8.16 8.70 -14.08
C ARG A 99 8.36 9.18 -12.67
N SER A 100 9.22 8.49 -11.91
CA SER A 100 9.55 8.87 -10.54
C SER A 100 11.04 8.71 -10.24
N PRO A 101 11.61 9.59 -9.39
CA PRO A 101 12.94 9.39 -8.83
C PRO A 101 12.92 8.19 -7.89
N VAL A 102 14.07 7.85 -7.34
CA VAL A 102 14.19 7.09 -6.10
C VAL A 102 14.60 8.04 -4.97
N ARG A 103 14.72 7.54 -3.75
CA ARG A 103 15.08 8.38 -2.60
C ARG A 103 16.23 7.78 -1.80
N ILE A 104 17.00 8.64 -1.14
CA ILE A 104 18.01 8.26 -0.14
C ILE A 104 17.58 8.83 1.21
N ASP A 105 17.56 8.01 2.24
CA ASP A 105 17.33 8.45 3.61
C ASP A 105 18.60 9.13 4.14
N LEU A 106 18.45 10.34 4.64
CA LEU A 106 19.51 11.06 5.34
C LEU A 106 19.44 10.84 6.85
N ALA A 107 18.23 10.77 7.39
CA ALA A 107 17.99 10.54 8.81
C ALA A 107 16.58 10.01 9.05
N GLY A 108 16.41 9.21 10.10
CA GLY A 108 15.12 8.75 10.59
C GLY A 108 14.46 7.65 9.77
N GLY A 109 15.16 7.05 8.81
CA GLY A 109 14.61 5.93 8.02
C GLY A 109 14.08 4.82 8.92
N TRP A 110 12.96 4.22 8.55
CA TRP A 110 12.18 3.21 9.28
C TRP A 110 11.43 3.72 10.53
N THR A 111 11.61 4.96 10.98
CA THR A 111 10.80 5.49 12.09
C THR A 111 9.33 5.68 11.72
N ASP A 112 9.02 5.74 10.44
CA ASP A 112 7.68 5.82 9.87
C ASP A 112 6.97 4.46 9.76
N THR A 113 7.67 3.36 10.07
CA THR A 113 7.13 2.00 9.94
C THR A 113 6.54 1.51 11.26
N PRO A 114 5.35 0.89 11.25
CA PRO A 114 4.81 0.21 12.42
C PRO A 114 5.74 -0.93 12.90
N PRO A 115 5.85 -1.16 14.21
CA PRO A 115 5.11 -0.53 15.30
C PRO A 115 5.69 0.80 15.80
N TYR A 116 6.90 1.18 15.41
CA TYR A 116 7.59 2.35 15.96
C TYR A 116 6.76 3.64 15.80
N CYS A 117 6.29 3.91 14.58
CA CYS A 117 5.52 5.13 14.31
C CYS A 117 4.18 5.20 15.05
N LEU A 118 3.62 4.07 15.49
CA LEU A 118 2.38 4.03 16.26
C LEU A 118 2.61 4.39 17.73
N ASN A 119 3.82 4.19 18.24
CA ASN A 119 4.19 4.43 19.64
C ASN A 119 4.88 5.78 19.82
N GLU A 120 5.88 6.07 18.98
CA GLU A 120 6.81 7.20 19.17
C GLU A 120 6.58 8.33 18.12
N GLY A 121 5.76 8.05 17.09
CA GLY A 121 5.73 8.86 15.88
C GLY A 121 6.96 8.61 15.00
N GLY A 122 6.94 9.10 13.77
CA GLY A 122 8.04 8.93 12.83
C GLY A 122 8.42 10.24 12.16
N ASN A 123 9.72 10.50 12.05
CA ASN A 123 10.25 11.64 11.31
C ASN A 123 11.37 11.16 10.40
N VAL A 124 11.19 11.34 9.09
CA VAL A 124 12.16 10.92 8.09
C VAL A 124 12.61 12.14 7.29
N VAL A 125 13.90 12.25 7.05
CA VAL A 125 14.49 13.20 6.11
C VAL A 125 15.11 12.42 4.96
N ASN A 126 14.57 12.61 3.76
CA ASN A 126 15.10 11.97 2.57
C ASN A 126 15.30 12.96 1.41
N ILE A 127 16.08 12.57 0.41
CA ILE A 127 16.33 13.32 -0.82
C ILE A 127 15.90 12.44 -1.99
N ALA A 128 15.08 13.00 -2.88
CA ALA A 128 14.79 12.41 -4.18
C ALA A 128 16.00 12.51 -5.10
N ILE A 129 16.36 11.42 -5.78
CA ILE A 129 17.49 11.39 -6.71
C ILE A 129 17.10 10.82 -8.07
N GLU A 130 17.76 11.29 -9.09
CA GLU A 130 17.66 10.80 -10.47
C GLU A 130 19.02 10.27 -10.94
N LEU A 131 19.02 9.35 -11.89
CA LEU A 131 20.23 8.82 -12.50
C LEU A 131 20.57 9.66 -13.73
N ASN A 132 21.65 10.45 -13.66
CA ASN A 132 22.06 11.34 -14.76
C ASN A 132 20.92 12.25 -15.29
N GLY A 133 20.09 12.78 -14.38
CA GLY A 133 18.94 13.60 -14.74
C GLY A 133 17.75 12.83 -15.32
N GLN A 134 17.74 11.51 -15.17
CA GLN A 134 16.62 10.65 -15.62
C GLN A 134 15.99 9.94 -14.44
N PRO A 135 14.66 10.05 -14.27
CA PRO A 135 13.93 9.26 -13.29
C PRO A 135 14.08 7.76 -13.56
N PRO A 136 14.61 6.98 -12.60
CA PRO A 136 14.92 5.57 -12.83
C PRO A 136 13.73 4.64 -12.83
N LEU A 137 12.58 5.07 -12.31
CA LEU A 137 11.35 4.28 -12.29
C LEU A 137 10.38 4.84 -13.32
N GLN A 138 9.98 4.00 -14.26
CA GLN A 138 9.15 4.42 -15.38
C GLN A 138 8.03 3.40 -15.64
N VAL A 139 6.86 3.92 -15.97
CA VAL A 139 5.66 3.14 -16.28
C VAL A 139 5.03 3.72 -17.54
N TYR A 140 4.73 2.85 -18.49
CA TYR A 140 4.03 3.21 -19.72
C TYR A 140 2.69 2.49 -19.73
N VAL A 141 1.60 3.23 -19.93
CA VAL A 141 0.26 2.66 -20.09
C VAL A 141 -0.31 3.11 -21.41
N LYS A 142 -0.72 2.15 -22.25
CA LYS A 142 -1.33 2.45 -23.56
C LYS A 142 -2.55 1.58 -23.82
N PRO A 143 -3.48 2.03 -24.71
CA PRO A 143 -4.59 1.22 -25.16
C PRO A 143 -4.13 -0.04 -25.89
N CYS A 144 -4.89 -1.12 -25.74
CA CYS A 144 -4.75 -2.36 -26.50
C CYS A 144 -6.05 -2.67 -27.25
N ARG A 145 -5.96 -3.08 -28.52
CA ARG A 145 -7.16 -3.38 -29.33
C ARG A 145 -7.94 -4.60 -28.84
N GLU A 146 -7.25 -5.54 -28.23
CA GLU A 146 -7.88 -6.71 -27.63
C GLU A 146 -8.32 -6.39 -26.20
N TYR A 147 -9.51 -6.86 -25.77
CA TYR A 147 -10.04 -6.64 -24.43
C TYR A 147 -9.35 -7.55 -23.40
N LYS A 148 -8.10 -7.26 -23.14
CA LYS A 148 -7.24 -7.93 -22.18
C LYS A 148 -6.26 -6.92 -21.57
N ILE A 149 -5.60 -7.30 -20.48
CA ILE A 149 -4.54 -6.52 -19.86
C ILE A 149 -3.22 -7.24 -20.12
N ILE A 150 -2.23 -6.52 -20.65
CA ILE A 150 -0.88 -7.03 -20.87
C ILE A 150 0.06 -6.34 -19.90
N LEU A 151 0.77 -7.11 -19.09
CA LEU A 151 1.76 -6.64 -18.15
C LEU A 151 3.15 -7.00 -18.65
N ARG A 152 4.06 -6.04 -18.68
CA ARG A 152 5.47 -6.23 -19.11
C ARG A 152 6.41 -5.61 -18.08
N SER A 153 7.55 -6.26 -17.87
CA SER A 153 8.70 -5.69 -17.15
C SER A 153 9.90 -5.76 -18.06
N ILE A 154 10.47 -4.59 -18.39
CA ILE A 154 11.64 -4.51 -19.30
C ILE A 154 12.87 -5.05 -18.60
N ASP A 155 13.10 -4.63 -17.35
CA ASP A 155 14.25 -5.01 -16.53
C ASP A 155 14.27 -6.49 -16.15
N LEU A 156 13.11 -7.11 -15.96
CA LEU A 156 13.00 -8.54 -15.65
C LEU A 156 12.81 -9.42 -16.89
N GLY A 157 12.58 -8.83 -18.07
CA GLY A 157 12.28 -9.57 -19.28
C GLY A 157 11.00 -10.41 -19.20
N ALA A 158 10.07 -10.04 -18.32
CA ALA A 158 8.86 -10.79 -18.04
C ALA A 158 7.63 -10.19 -18.74
N MET A 159 6.67 -11.06 -19.08
CA MET A 159 5.38 -10.67 -19.62
C MET A 159 4.28 -11.60 -19.11
N GLU A 160 3.13 -11.02 -18.82
CA GLU A 160 1.92 -11.75 -18.43
C GLU A 160 0.70 -11.15 -19.14
N VAL A 161 -0.25 -12.00 -19.52
CA VAL A 161 -1.55 -11.60 -20.07
C VAL A 161 -2.63 -11.94 -19.05
N VAL A 162 -3.43 -10.96 -18.70
CA VAL A 162 -4.52 -11.05 -17.71
C VAL A 162 -5.85 -10.89 -18.45
N THR A 163 -6.72 -11.89 -18.33
CA THR A 163 -8.01 -11.97 -19.03
C THR A 163 -9.19 -12.14 -18.08
N THR A 164 -8.93 -12.45 -16.81
CA THR A 164 -9.94 -12.74 -15.80
C THR A 164 -9.74 -11.95 -14.52
N TYR A 165 -10.81 -11.73 -13.77
CA TYR A 165 -10.73 -11.16 -12.42
C TYR A 165 -9.92 -12.01 -11.43
N GLY A 166 -9.91 -13.35 -11.64
CA GLY A 166 -9.08 -14.26 -10.84
C GLY A 166 -7.60 -13.94 -11.00
N GLU A 167 -7.14 -13.77 -12.24
CA GLU A 167 -5.75 -13.39 -12.55
C GLU A 167 -5.39 -11.98 -12.05
N VAL A 168 -6.32 -11.02 -12.08
CA VAL A 168 -6.10 -9.70 -11.45
C VAL A 168 -5.93 -9.84 -9.95
N ARG A 169 -6.75 -10.69 -9.28
CA ARG A 169 -6.70 -10.91 -7.83
C ARG A 169 -5.44 -11.65 -7.38
N ASP A 170 -4.79 -12.36 -8.27
CA ASP A 170 -3.59 -13.16 -7.97
C ASP A 170 -2.32 -12.32 -7.80
N PHE A 171 -2.46 -11.15 -7.15
CA PHE A 171 -1.33 -10.26 -6.83
C PHE A 171 -0.52 -10.73 -5.61
N MET A 172 -1.04 -11.66 -4.81
CA MET A 172 -0.36 -12.19 -3.63
C MET A 172 0.59 -13.36 -3.95
N GLN A 173 0.68 -13.78 -5.21
CA GLN A 173 1.57 -14.85 -5.62
C GLN A 173 3.03 -14.49 -5.34
N VAL A 174 3.67 -15.23 -4.44
CA VAL A 174 5.06 -15.00 -4.06
C VAL A 174 5.99 -15.14 -5.29
N GLY A 175 6.82 -14.12 -5.50
CA GLY A 175 7.78 -14.09 -6.62
C GLY A 175 7.18 -13.61 -7.95
N SER A 176 5.90 -13.23 -8.02
CA SER A 176 5.33 -12.63 -9.23
C SER A 176 5.93 -11.24 -9.47
N PRO A 177 6.48 -10.97 -10.67
CA PRO A 177 6.97 -9.64 -11.03
C PRO A 177 5.83 -8.61 -11.23
N PHE A 178 4.57 -9.06 -11.22
CA PHE A 178 3.40 -8.24 -11.53
C PHE A 178 2.44 -8.05 -10.35
N SER A 179 2.85 -8.35 -9.13
CA SER A 179 2.04 -8.12 -7.94
C SER A 179 1.62 -6.65 -7.80
N ILE A 180 2.56 -5.72 -8.00
CA ILE A 180 2.29 -4.27 -7.92
C ILE A 180 1.25 -3.80 -8.95
N PRO A 181 1.42 -4.01 -10.27
CA PRO A 181 0.42 -3.57 -11.24
C PRO A 181 -0.94 -4.28 -11.08
N LYS A 182 -0.98 -5.54 -10.68
CA LYS A 182 -2.23 -6.25 -10.38
C LYS A 182 -2.97 -5.62 -9.19
N ALA A 183 -2.29 -5.37 -8.08
CA ALA A 183 -2.88 -4.69 -6.93
C ALA A 183 -3.34 -3.26 -7.27
N ALA A 184 -2.58 -2.54 -8.10
CA ALA A 184 -2.97 -1.21 -8.59
C ALA A 184 -4.24 -1.27 -9.46
N LEU A 185 -4.38 -2.27 -10.32
CA LEU A 185 -5.61 -2.51 -11.11
C LEU A 185 -6.82 -2.78 -10.22
N VAL A 186 -6.67 -3.54 -9.13
CA VAL A 186 -7.73 -3.73 -8.13
C VAL A 186 -8.18 -2.39 -7.57
N LEU A 187 -7.24 -1.55 -7.11
CA LEU A 187 -7.54 -0.23 -6.53
C LEU A 187 -8.11 0.75 -7.56
N ALA A 188 -7.80 0.57 -8.85
CA ALA A 188 -8.35 1.34 -9.94
C ALA A 188 -9.75 0.90 -10.39
N GLY A 189 -10.31 -0.15 -9.78
CA GLY A 189 -11.66 -0.61 -10.04
C GLY A 189 -11.78 -1.76 -11.04
N PHE A 190 -10.68 -2.40 -11.47
CA PHE A 190 -10.70 -3.60 -12.33
C PHE A 190 -10.86 -4.90 -11.53
N GLN A 191 -11.71 -4.84 -10.51
CA GLN A 191 -12.07 -5.98 -9.67
C GLN A 191 -13.49 -5.78 -9.13
N PRO A 192 -14.36 -6.81 -9.12
CA PRO A 192 -15.68 -6.72 -8.51
C PRO A 192 -15.61 -6.21 -7.07
N GLY A 193 -16.47 -5.23 -6.75
CA GLY A 193 -16.51 -4.55 -5.45
C GLY A 193 -15.61 -3.31 -5.32
N PHE A 194 -14.63 -3.13 -6.19
CA PHE A 194 -13.78 -1.93 -6.22
C PHE A 194 -14.21 -0.88 -7.25
N SER A 195 -15.13 -1.23 -8.15
CA SER A 195 -15.81 -0.31 -9.06
C SER A 195 -17.20 0.05 -8.54
N THR A 196 -17.77 1.17 -9.00
CA THR A 196 -19.17 1.54 -8.73
C THR A 196 -20.14 0.72 -9.56
N GLU A 197 -19.71 0.19 -10.69
CA GLU A 197 -20.48 -0.71 -11.54
C GLU A 197 -20.00 -2.16 -11.41
N SER A 198 -20.88 -3.10 -11.73
CA SER A 198 -20.61 -4.53 -11.68
C SER A 198 -20.68 -5.14 -13.07
N TYR A 199 -19.71 -5.98 -13.41
CA TYR A 199 -19.62 -6.71 -14.67
C TYR A 199 -19.47 -8.20 -14.42
N VAL A 200 -19.94 -9.03 -15.35
CA VAL A 200 -19.87 -10.49 -15.23
C VAL A 200 -18.43 -10.99 -15.39
N SER A 201 -17.64 -10.30 -16.24
CA SER A 201 -16.25 -10.65 -16.52
C SER A 201 -15.36 -9.43 -16.72
N LEU A 202 -14.03 -9.62 -16.62
CA LEU A 202 -13.06 -8.59 -16.94
C LEU A 202 -13.17 -8.13 -18.39
N GLU A 203 -13.45 -9.07 -19.32
CA GLU A 203 -13.62 -8.74 -20.73
C GLU A 203 -14.82 -7.79 -20.96
N GLU A 204 -15.95 -8.05 -20.29
CA GLU A 204 -17.11 -7.14 -20.36
C GLU A 204 -16.78 -5.76 -19.79
N GLN A 205 -16.07 -5.70 -18.66
CA GLN A 205 -15.63 -4.43 -18.10
C GLN A 205 -14.70 -3.69 -19.06
N LEU A 206 -13.75 -4.37 -19.71
CA LEU A 206 -12.85 -3.74 -20.68
C LEU A 206 -13.59 -3.30 -21.96
N LYS A 207 -14.64 -4.01 -22.38
CA LYS A 207 -15.53 -3.57 -23.46
C LYS A 207 -16.28 -2.29 -23.08
N ALA A 208 -16.83 -2.21 -21.87
CA ALA A 208 -17.48 -1.02 -21.36
C ALA A 208 -16.48 0.14 -21.15
N PHE A 209 -15.26 -0.15 -20.71
CA PHE A 209 -14.15 0.81 -20.63
C PHE A 209 -13.70 1.33 -22.01
N GLY A 210 -13.91 0.57 -23.07
CA GLY A 210 -13.64 0.93 -24.45
C GLY A 210 -12.31 0.44 -25.01
N SER A 211 -11.47 -0.22 -24.22
CA SER A 211 -10.15 -0.73 -24.65
C SER A 211 -9.64 -1.80 -23.69
N GLY A 212 -8.72 -2.66 -24.15
CA GLY A 212 -7.76 -3.30 -23.27
C GLY A 212 -6.63 -2.33 -22.91
N MET A 213 -5.65 -2.79 -22.12
CA MET A 213 -4.50 -1.97 -21.75
C MET A 213 -3.21 -2.78 -21.75
N GLU A 214 -2.11 -2.10 -22.07
CA GLU A 214 -0.76 -2.62 -21.90
C GLU A 214 -0.02 -1.73 -20.90
N ILE A 215 0.47 -2.34 -19.81
CA ILE A 215 1.24 -1.69 -18.75
C ILE A 215 2.66 -2.22 -18.82
N THR A 216 3.62 -1.34 -19.11
CA THR A 216 5.03 -1.68 -19.20
C THR A 216 5.80 -0.98 -18.07
N LEU A 217 6.56 -1.77 -17.32
CA LEU A 217 7.36 -1.33 -16.19
C LEU A 217 8.84 -1.30 -16.58
N LEU A 218 9.56 -0.30 -16.07
CA LEU A 218 11.02 -0.23 -16.13
C LEU A 218 11.54 0.25 -14.77
N SER A 219 12.38 -0.55 -14.14
CA SER A 219 13.17 -0.16 -12.98
C SER A 219 14.65 -0.21 -13.34
N ALA A 220 15.30 0.94 -13.44
CA ALA A 220 16.76 1.02 -13.63
C ALA A 220 17.54 0.87 -12.31
N ILE A 221 16.84 0.55 -11.21
CA ILE A 221 17.41 0.32 -9.88
C ILE A 221 17.15 -1.13 -9.47
N PRO A 222 18.17 -1.86 -9.00
CA PRO A 222 17.98 -3.24 -8.54
C PRO A 222 16.99 -3.33 -7.38
N ALA A 223 16.20 -4.38 -7.37
CA ALA A 223 15.37 -4.72 -6.21
C ALA A 223 16.24 -4.92 -4.97
N GLY A 224 15.75 -4.49 -3.79
CA GLY A 224 16.48 -4.61 -2.54
C GLY A 224 17.60 -3.59 -2.35
N SER A 225 17.70 -2.56 -3.21
CA SER A 225 18.71 -1.49 -3.10
C SER A 225 18.54 -0.56 -1.87
N GLY A 226 17.42 -0.62 -1.18
CA GLY A 226 17.11 0.29 -0.07
C GLY A 226 16.69 1.70 -0.50
N LEU A 227 16.48 1.93 -1.80
CA LEU A 227 16.16 3.25 -2.36
C LEU A 227 14.64 3.50 -2.52
N GLY A 228 13.79 2.73 -1.83
CA GLY A 228 12.33 2.85 -1.90
C GLY A 228 11.70 2.39 -3.22
N THR A 229 12.44 1.57 -3.99
CA THR A 229 12.08 1.20 -5.36
C THR A 229 10.67 0.61 -5.48
N SER A 230 10.27 -0.29 -4.58
CA SER A 230 8.97 -0.98 -4.63
C SER A 230 7.80 0.00 -4.45
N SER A 231 7.83 0.79 -3.37
CA SER A 231 6.77 1.75 -3.02
C SER A 231 6.67 2.88 -4.03
N ILE A 232 7.81 3.39 -4.50
CA ILE A 232 7.82 4.46 -5.50
C ILE A 232 7.37 3.93 -6.87
N LEU A 233 7.72 2.69 -7.25
CA LEU A 233 7.20 2.06 -8.45
C LEU A 233 5.68 1.87 -8.35
N ALA A 234 5.18 1.43 -7.19
CA ALA A 234 3.74 1.32 -6.95
C ALA A 234 3.02 2.67 -7.12
N SER A 235 3.59 3.74 -6.56
CA SER A 235 3.06 5.11 -6.74
C SER A 235 3.07 5.54 -8.20
N THR A 236 4.13 5.21 -8.95
CA THR A 236 4.26 5.53 -10.37
C THR A 236 3.22 4.79 -11.21
N VAL A 237 2.99 3.50 -10.89
CA VAL A 237 1.95 2.67 -11.51
C VAL A 237 0.56 3.25 -11.23
N LEU A 238 0.26 3.57 -9.97
CA LEU A 238 -1.03 4.16 -9.58
C LEU A 238 -1.28 5.50 -10.27
N GLY A 239 -0.26 6.37 -10.35
CA GLY A 239 -0.35 7.64 -11.07
C GLY A 239 -0.63 7.45 -12.55
N ALA A 240 0.12 6.57 -13.22
CA ALA A 240 -0.08 6.29 -14.65
C ALA A 240 -1.45 5.65 -14.93
N ILE A 241 -1.92 4.73 -14.08
CA ILE A 241 -3.26 4.14 -14.18
C ILE A 241 -4.34 5.20 -13.91
N SER A 242 -4.14 6.09 -12.92
CA SER A 242 -5.08 7.18 -12.64
C SER A 242 -5.31 8.06 -13.86
N ASP A 243 -4.23 8.48 -14.52
CA ASP A 243 -4.31 9.31 -15.73
C ASP A 243 -4.95 8.54 -16.88
N PHE A 244 -4.55 7.29 -17.10
CA PHE A 244 -5.09 6.45 -18.17
C PHE A 244 -6.57 6.13 -18.00
N CYS A 245 -7.00 5.95 -16.75
CA CYS A 245 -8.37 5.57 -16.39
C CYS A 245 -9.25 6.76 -15.97
N GLY A 246 -8.77 8.01 -16.10
CA GLY A 246 -9.55 9.21 -15.78
C GLY A 246 -9.99 9.31 -14.32
N LEU A 247 -9.22 8.73 -13.37
CA LEU A 247 -9.56 8.68 -11.96
C LEU A 247 -9.23 9.99 -11.22
N ASN A 248 -8.35 10.82 -11.80
CA ASN A 248 -7.98 12.14 -11.31
C ASN A 248 -7.46 12.15 -9.85
N TRP A 249 -6.68 11.12 -9.47
CA TRP A 249 -6.06 11.10 -8.15
C TRP A 249 -4.96 12.13 -8.06
N ASP A 250 -5.02 12.98 -7.06
CA ASP A 250 -3.91 13.88 -6.75
C ASP A 250 -2.74 13.13 -6.10
N LYS A 251 -1.62 13.82 -5.91
CA LYS A 251 -0.40 13.22 -5.33
C LYS A 251 -0.62 12.63 -3.94
N ASN A 252 -1.45 13.26 -3.10
CA ASN A 252 -1.75 12.76 -1.76
C ASN A 252 -2.61 11.48 -1.83
N GLU A 253 -3.60 11.45 -2.72
CA GLU A 253 -4.42 10.25 -2.93
C GLU A 253 -3.56 9.11 -3.49
N ILE A 254 -2.61 9.37 -4.41
CA ILE A 254 -1.66 8.38 -4.90
C ILE A 254 -0.82 7.82 -3.74
N CYS A 255 -0.27 8.68 -2.87
CA CYS A 255 0.50 8.23 -1.70
C CYS A 255 -0.35 7.37 -0.74
N ASN A 256 -1.59 7.78 -0.47
CA ASN A 256 -2.52 7.00 0.36
C ASN A 256 -2.84 5.64 -0.26
N ARG A 257 -3.11 5.60 -1.57
CA ARG A 257 -3.38 4.34 -2.28
C ARG A 257 -2.14 3.45 -2.38
N THR A 258 -0.96 4.02 -2.43
CA THR A 258 0.30 3.27 -2.35
C THR A 258 0.42 2.57 -1.00
N LEU A 259 0.13 3.25 0.10
CA LEU A 259 0.12 2.65 1.43
C LEU A 259 -0.88 1.48 1.50
N ILE A 260 -2.08 1.65 0.95
CA ILE A 260 -3.09 0.58 0.88
C ILE A 260 -2.57 -0.60 0.03
N LEU A 261 -1.98 -0.32 -1.12
CA LEU A 261 -1.41 -1.32 -2.01
C LEU A 261 -0.34 -2.16 -1.31
N GLU A 262 0.56 -1.53 -0.58
CA GLU A 262 1.60 -2.21 0.21
C GLU A 262 1.00 -3.11 1.30
N GLN A 263 -0.06 -2.66 1.97
CA GLN A 263 -0.78 -3.49 2.94
C GLN A 263 -1.49 -4.68 2.26
N LEU A 264 -2.04 -4.51 1.06
CA LEU A 264 -2.59 -5.61 0.26
C LEU A 264 -1.52 -6.64 -0.12
N LEU A 265 -0.30 -6.19 -0.40
CA LEU A 265 0.86 -7.05 -0.70
C LEU A 265 1.54 -7.61 0.57
N THR A 266 1.04 -7.26 1.77
CA THR A 266 1.61 -7.68 3.06
C THR A 266 3.07 -7.26 3.29
N THR A 267 3.52 -6.21 2.62
CA THR A 267 4.90 -5.73 2.75
C THR A 267 5.14 -4.89 3.99
N GLY A 268 4.07 -4.37 4.62
CA GLY A 268 4.13 -3.68 5.90
C GLY A 268 4.97 -2.40 5.91
N GLY A 269 5.15 -1.76 4.76
CA GLY A 269 5.95 -0.54 4.61
C GLY A 269 5.38 0.67 5.36
N GLY A 270 6.23 1.68 5.59
CA GLY A 270 5.83 2.99 6.06
C GLY A 270 5.43 3.91 4.90
N TRP A 271 5.45 5.22 5.15
CA TRP A 271 5.06 6.22 4.13
C TRP A 271 6.22 7.01 3.53
N GLN A 272 7.44 6.84 4.01
CA GLN A 272 8.61 7.63 3.61
C GLN A 272 8.89 7.56 2.10
N ASP A 273 8.71 6.39 1.51
CA ASP A 273 9.10 6.10 0.13
C ASP A 273 8.23 6.86 -0.87
N GLN A 274 6.92 6.64 -0.80
CA GLN A 274 5.97 7.28 -1.70
C GLN A 274 5.94 8.79 -1.52
N TYR A 275 6.01 9.30 -0.27
CA TYR A 275 6.06 10.73 -0.05
C TYR A 275 7.37 11.34 -0.54
N GLY A 276 8.51 10.69 -0.32
CA GLY A 276 9.82 11.14 -0.81
C GLY A 276 9.96 11.09 -2.33
N GLY A 277 9.29 10.15 -3.01
CA GLY A 277 9.34 9.98 -4.46
C GLY A 277 8.27 10.73 -5.25
N VAL A 278 7.11 11.04 -4.65
CA VAL A 278 5.95 11.63 -5.34
C VAL A 278 5.75 13.09 -4.99
N LEU A 279 5.91 13.48 -3.72
CA LEU A 279 5.74 14.86 -3.26
C LEU A 279 7.07 15.61 -3.37
N ARG A 280 7.39 16.11 -4.54
CA ARG A 280 8.54 17.01 -4.75
C ARG A 280 8.12 18.46 -4.51
#